data_58509f19b236107bdaa5f87f7309a8f8
#
_entry.id   58509f19b236107bdaa5f87f7309a8f8
#
_cell.length_a   1.000
_cell.length_b   1.000
_cell.length_c   1.000
_cell.angle_alpha   90.00
_cell.angle_beta   90.00
_cell.angle_gamma   90.00
#
_symmetry.space_group_name_H-M   'P 1'
#
loop_
_entity.id
_entity.type
_entity.pdbx_description
1 polymer ?
#
loop_
_entity_poly.entity_id
_entity_poly.type
_entity_poly.pdbx_seq_one_letter_code
_entity_poly.pdbx_strand_id
1 'polypeptide(L)'
;GLDHPITRERTDTNRVAVLVVTSDRGMAGAYSATILRESERLIEHLVEEGKEPVIYTCGRRAQGYFSFRDRPVEKSWVGESDRPSAQMIDDISATLLSTFLAKPEDGAVSEVHIVFTRFKTMVTQVPEVRRMLPLRVVDVEGPGELVREDVAATQERFHAEENAAMPLYEFEPSSAEVLNA
;
A
#
# COMPACT_ATOMS: atom_id res chain seq x y z
N GLY A 1 -3.77 -13.18 24.52
CA GLY A 1 -3.53 -12.03 23.68
C GLY A 1 -2.59 -12.33 22.56
N LEU A 2 -2.92 -11.84 21.39
CA LEU A 2 -2.08 -12.00 20.22
C LEU A 2 -1.00 -10.91 20.23
N ASP A 3 0.15 -11.24 20.80
CA ASP A 3 1.29 -10.33 20.85
C ASP A 3 2.31 -10.72 19.78
N HIS A 4 1.86 -10.68 18.52
CA HIS A 4 2.73 -11.01 17.40
C HIS A 4 3.43 -9.73 16.89
N PRO A 5 4.71 -9.78 16.52
CA PRO A 5 5.43 -8.58 16.02
C PRO A 5 4.73 -7.83 14.89
N ILE A 6 4.00 -8.52 14.02
CA ILE A 6 3.30 -7.86 12.90
C ILE A 6 2.04 -7.10 13.34
N THR A 7 1.60 -7.26 14.58
CA THR A 7 0.45 -6.53 15.14
C THR A 7 0.87 -5.36 16.02
N ARG A 8 2.16 -5.19 16.27
CA ARG A 8 2.66 -4.13 17.14
C ARG A 8 2.81 -2.83 16.40
N GLU A 9 2.26 -1.77 16.99
CA GLU A 9 2.54 -0.43 16.52
C GLU A 9 4.01 -0.11 16.82
N ARG A 10 4.68 0.53 15.87
CA ARG A 10 6.07 0.95 16.03
C ARG A 10 6.15 2.46 16.10
N THR A 11 6.84 2.95 17.13
CA THR A 11 7.02 4.39 17.32
C THR A 11 8.51 4.78 17.33
N ASP A 12 9.38 3.82 17.07
CA ASP A 12 10.83 4.00 17.10
C ASP A 12 11.42 4.45 15.75
N THR A 13 10.58 4.63 14.75
CA THR A 13 10.96 5.18 13.45
C THR A 13 9.76 5.91 12.83
N ASN A 14 10.04 6.97 12.08
CA ASN A 14 9.00 7.68 11.32
C ASN A 14 8.96 7.26 9.85
N ARG A 15 9.76 6.27 9.45
CA ARG A 15 9.79 5.77 8.08
C ARG A 15 8.55 4.94 7.80
N VAL A 16 7.95 5.15 6.64
CA VAL A 16 6.73 4.45 6.21
C VAL A 16 6.94 3.95 4.79
N ALA A 17 6.81 2.64 4.59
CA ALA A 17 6.94 2.06 3.26
C ALA A 17 5.66 2.27 2.47
N VAL A 18 5.80 2.67 1.22
CA VAL A 18 4.70 2.82 0.27
C VAL A 18 5.03 2.00 -0.96
N LEU A 19 4.28 0.93 -1.19
CA LEU A 19 4.40 0.11 -2.39
C LEU A 19 3.40 0.60 -3.42
N VAL A 20 3.92 1.06 -4.56
CA VAL A 20 3.13 1.60 -5.66
C VAL A 20 3.03 0.54 -6.76
N VAL A 21 1.84 0.04 -7.03
CA VAL A 21 1.60 -1.05 -7.99
C VAL A 21 0.97 -0.50 -9.26
N THR A 22 1.70 -0.60 -10.36
CA THR A 22 1.24 -0.18 -11.70
C THR A 22 1.50 -1.30 -12.69
N SER A 23 1.13 -1.08 -13.95
CA SER A 23 1.41 -2.02 -15.03
C SER A 23 2.86 -1.91 -15.51
N ASP A 24 3.30 -2.95 -16.21
CA ASP A 24 4.56 -2.94 -16.95
C ASP A 24 4.38 -2.35 -18.34
N ARG A 25 3.18 -2.41 -18.88
CA ARG A 25 2.90 -1.98 -20.26
C ARG A 25 2.40 -0.55 -20.29
N GLY A 26 2.92 0.24 -21.22
CA GLY A 26 2.52 1.63 -21.39
C GLY A 26 1.07 1.82 -21.85
N MET A 27 0.43 0.77 -22.35
CA MET A 27 -0.93 0.84 -22.90
C MET A 27 -2.01 0.29 -21.95
N ALA A 28 -1.70 0.14 -20.68
CA ALA A 28 -2.65 -0.39 -19.72
C ALA A 28 -3.70 0.62 -19.26
N GLY A 29 -4.03 1.58 -20.12
CA GLY A 29 -5.07 2.57 -19.87
C GLY A 29 -4.71 3.58 -18.78
N ALA A 30 -5.75 4.24 -18.28
CA ALA A 30 -5.59 5.35 -17.34
C ALA A 30 -5.30 4.88 -15.91
N TYR A 31 -5.37 3.59 -15.60
CA TYR A 31 -5.28 3.16 -14.21
C TYR A 31 -3.91 3.44 -13.59
N SER A 32 -2.82 3.31 -14.36
CA SER A 32 -1.49 3.61 -13.82
C SER A 32 -1.35 5.08 -13.45
N ALA A 33 -1.90 5.97 -14.28
CA ALA A 33 -1.88 7.41 -13.98
C ALA A 33 -2.67 7.72 -12.70
N THR A 34 -3.79 7.06 -12.51
CA THR A 34 -4.60 7.22 -11.31
C THR A 34 -3.85 6.73 -10.07
N ILE A 35 -3.20 5.57 -10.17
CA ILE A 35 -2.39 5.02 -9.07
C ILE A 35 -1.25 5.97 -8.71
N LEU A 36 -0.56 6.51 -9.70
CA LEU A 36 0.54 7.43 -9.45
C LEU A 36 0.08 8.70 -8.75
N ARG A 37 -1.06 9.25 -9.16
CA ARG A 37 -1.65 10.42 -8.51
C ARG A 37 -2.02 10.11 -7.06
N GLU A 38 -2.63 8.94 -6.81
CA GLU A 38 -2.98 8.54 -5.45
C GLU A 38 -1.77 8.30 -4.59
N SER A 39 -0.74 7.72 -5.16
CA SER A 39 0.51 7.51 -4.46
C SER A 39 1.13 8.83 -4.03
N GLU A 40 1.11 9.83 -4.91
CA GLU A 40 1.62 11.16 -4.57
C GLU A 40 0.81 11.81 -3.45
N ARG A 41 -0.49 11.63 -3.43
CA ARG A 41 -1.34 12.15 -2.35
C ARG A 41 -1.04 11.48 -1.03
N LEU A 42 -0.88 10.17 -1.03
CA LEU A 42 -0.50 9.43 0.18
C LEU A 42 0.86 9.90 0.68
N ILE A 43 1.83 10.04 -0.21
CA ILE A 43 3.17 10.49 0.14
C ILE A 43 3.12 11.89 0.77
N GLU A 44 2.39 12.81 0.14
CA GLU A 44 2.22 14.16 0.65
C GLU A 44 1.57 14.15 2.04
N HIS A 45 0.52 13.35 2.21
CA HIS A 45 -0.16 13.20 3.49
C HIS A 45 0.78 12.68 4.59
N LEU A 46 1.58 11.67 4.27
CA LEU A 46 2.56 11.12 5.21
C LEU A 46 3.60 12.17 5.62
N VAL A 47 4.09 12.95 4.66
CA VAL A 47 5.05 14.02 4.94
C VAL A 47 4.41 15.08 5.86
N GLU A 48 3.17 15.44 5.63
CA GLU A 48 2.45 16.39 6.48
C GLU A 48 2.31 15.87 7.91
N GLU A 49 2.22 14.56 8.07
CA GLU A 49 2.16 13.92 9.39
C GLU A 49 3.53 13.75 10.04
N GLY A 50 4.59 14.25 9.43
CA GLY A 50 5.95 14.11 9.95
C GLY A 50 6.60 12.76 9.67
N LYS A 51 6.04 12.01 8.73
CA LYS A 51 6.58 10.71 8.33
C LYS A 51 7.58 10.86 7.19
N GLU A 52 8.43 9.85 7.05
CA GLU A 52 9.38 9.75 5.94
C GLU A 52 8.95 8.62 5.01
N PRO A 53 8.32 8.92 3.86
CA PRO A 53 7.92 7.88 2.93
C PRO A 53 9.13 7.19 2.28
N VAL A 54 9.09 5.87 2.23
CA VAL A 54 10.08 5.03 1.56
C VAL A 54 9.36 4.32 0.42
N ILE A 55 9.74 4.63 -0.82
CA ILE A 55 9.00 4.20 -1.98
C ILE A 55 9.53 2.87 -2.51
N TYR A 56 8.61 1.95 -2.73
CA TYR A 56 8.83 0.68 -3.44
C TYR A 56 7.91 0.68 -4.64
N THR A 57 8.35 0.14 -5.76
CA THR A 57 7.52 0.09 -6.96
C THR A 57 7.37 -1.34 -7.49
N CYS A 58 6.19 -1.63 -8.01
CA CYS A 58 5.90 -2.84 -8.76
C CYS A 58 5.29 -2.40 -10.08
N GLY A 59 5.97 -2.71 -11.18
CA GLY A 59 5.56 -2.29 -12.52
C GLY A 59 6.50 -1.23 -13.10
N ARG A 60 6.73 -1.32 -14.42
CA ARG A 60 7.65 -0.41 -15.11
C ARG A 60 7.16 1.03 -15.13
N ARG A 61 5.84 1.24 -15.16
CA ARG A 61 5.26 2.59 -15.17
C ARG A 61 5.63 3.35 -13.91
N ALA A 62 5.50 2.73 -12.75
CA ALA A 62 5.88 3.37 -11.48
C ALA A 62 7.39 3.58 -11.40
N GLN A 63 8.17 2.58 -11.79
CA GLN A 63 9.62 2.69 -11.79
C GLN A 63 10.07 3.89 -12.63
N GLY A 64 9.58 4.00 -13.86
CA GLY A 64 9.93 5.10 -14.76
C GLY A 64 9.46 6.46 -14.26
N TYR A 65 8.26 6.50 -13.66
CA TYR A 65 7.72 7.74 -13.12
C TYR A 65 8.65 8.36 -12.07
N PHE A 66 9.06 7.58 -11.09
CA PHE A 66 9.91 8.07 -10.01
C PHE A 66 11.35 8.31 -10.49
N SER A 67 11.87 7.44 -11.34
CA SER A 67 13.20 7.60 -11.91
C SER A 67 13.32 8.88 -12.73
N PHE A 68 12.34 9.17 -13.56
CA PHE A 68 12.31 10.39 -14.39
C PHE A 68 12.30 11.65 -13.53
N ARG A 69 11.76 11.57 -12.33
CA ARG A 69 11.67 12.70 -11.39
C ARG A 69 12.79 12.71 -10.37
N ASP A 70 13.80 11.89 -10.54
CA ASP A 70 14.95 11.76 -9.64
C ASP A 70 14.50 11.48 -8.19
N ARG A 71 13.43 10.72 -8.02
CA ARG A 71 12.93 10.36 -6.70
C ARG A 71 13.44 8.99 -6.30
N PRO A 72 14.06 8.87 -5.12
CA PRO A 72 14.61 7.60 -4.67
C PRO A 72 13.55 6.53 -4.54
N VAL A 73 13.85 5.33 -5.03
CA VAL A 73 13.05 4.12 -4.87
C VAL A 73 13.92 3.06 -4.22
N GLU A 74 13.43 2.51 -3.13
CA GLU A 74 14.19 1.54 -2.34
C GLU A 74 14.39 0.23 -3.10
N LYS A 75 13.33 -0.27 -3.72
CA LYS A 75 13.38 -1.46 -4.56
C LYS A 75 12.25 -1.44 -5.57
N SER A 76 12.54 -1.97 -6.76
CA SER A 76 11.58 -2.06 -7.86
C SER A 76 11.45 -3.50 -8.34
N TRP A 77 10.24 -3.91 -8.62
CA TRP A 77 9.94 -5.19 -9.28
C TRP A 77 9.26 -4.90 -10.60
N VAL A 78 9.75 -5.53 -11.67
CA VAL A 78 9.21 -5.28 -13.01
C VAL A 78 9.08 -6.61 -13.77
N GLY A 79 8.26 -6.58 -14.83
CA GLY A 79 8.14 -7.68 -15.78
C GLY A 79 6.95 -8.59 -15.57
N GLU A 80 6.38 -8.62 -14.37
CA GLU A 80 5.29 -9.54 -14.04
C GLU A 80 4.13 -8.87 -13.30
N SER A 81 4.07 -7.53 -13.32
CA SER A 81 3.06 -6.81 -12.51
C SER A 81 1.62 -7.09 -12.95
N ASP A 82 1.41 -7.41 -14.22
CA ASP A 82 0.07 -7.74 -14.72
C ASP A 82 -0.38 -9.14 -14.31
N ARG A 83 0.58 -10.05 -14.12
CA ARG A 83 0.37 -11.41 -13.64
C ARG A 83 1.56 -11.81 -12.76
N PRO A 84 1.61 -11.33 -11.53
CA PRO A 84 2.76 -11.64 -10.69
C PRO A 84 2.84 -13.12 -10.38
N SER A 85 4.04 -13.68 -10.51
CA SER A 85 4.31 -15.06 -10.12
C SER A 85 4.25 -15.17 -8.59
N ALA A 86 4.07 -16.40 -8.10
CA ALA A 86 4.15 -16.66 -6.66
C ALA A 86 5.50 -16.22 -6.10
N GLN A 87 6.56 -16.43 -6.87
CA GLN A 87 7.91 -16.03 -6.46
C GLN A 87 8.03 -14.51 -6.30
N MET A 88 7.46 -13.74 -7.21
CA MET A 88 7.47 -12.28 -7.12
C MET A 88 6.69 -11.80 -5.91
N ILE A 89 5.51 -12.37 -5.67
CA ILE A 89 4.68 -12.03 -4.51
C ILE A 89 5.43 -12.37 -3.22
N ASP A 90 6.07 -13.51 -3.16
CA ASP A 90 6.86 -13.93 -1.99
C ASP A 90 8.03 -12.97 -1.75
N ASP A 91 8.72 -12.56 -2.80
CA ASP A 91 9.85 -11.63 -2.67
C ASP A 91 9.41 -10.25 -2.17
N ILE A 92 8.31 -9.74 -2.72
CA ILE A 92 7.74 -8.47 -2.27
C ILE A 92 7.34 -8.57 -0.79
N SER A 93 6.62 -9.61 -0.45
CA SER A 93 6.13 -9.83 0.92
C SER A 93 7.28 -9.98 1.90
N ALA A 94 8.29 -10.76 1.56
CA ALA A 94 9.46 -10.97 2.41
C ALA A 94 10.24 -9.67 2.60
N THR A 95 10.40 -8.88 1.55
CA THR A 95 11.11 -7.62 1.60
C THR A 95 10.41 -6.62 2.54
N LEU A 96 9.11 -6.46 2.37
CA LEU A 96 8.35 -5.49 3.17
C LEU A 96 8.22 -5.95 4.62
N LEU A 97 8.00 -7.23 4.85
CA LEU A 97 7.95 -7.77 6.20
C LEU A 97 9.30 -7.62 6.91
N SER A 98 10.38 -7.92 6.22
CA SER A 98 11.72 -7.79 6.77
C SER A 98 12.03 -6.36 7.20
N THR A 99 11.67 -5.37 6.37
CA THR A 99 11.92 -3.98 6.72
C THR A 99 11.02 -3.50 7.87
N PHE A 100 9.81 -4.05 7.99
CA PHE A 100 8.95 -3.74 9.12
C PHE A 100 9.47 -4.35 10.43
N LEU A 101 10.08 -5.52 10.37
CA LEU A 101 10.61 -6.21 11.54
C LEU A 101 12.06 -5.82 11.88
N ALA A 102 12.69 -5.02 11.05
CA ALA A 102 14.09 -4.61 11.23
C ALA A 102 14.26 -3.68 12.43
N LYS A 103 15.50 -3.45 12.80
CA LYS A 103 15.85 -2.45 13.81
C LYS A 103 15.85 -1.08 13.17
N PRO A 104 15.61 -0.01 13.96
CA PRO A 104 15.64 1.37 13.42
C PRO A 104 16.93 1.70 12.69
N GLU A 105 18.07 1.28 13.22
CA GLU A 105 19.39 1.52 12.61
C GLU A 105 19.57 0.78 11.29
N ASP A 106 18.76 -0.22 11.01
CA ASP A 106 18.80 -1.01 9.77
C ASP A 106 17.72 -0.58 8.78
N GLY A 107 17.17 0.62 8.94
CA GLY A 107 16.23 1.19 7.99
C GLY A 107 14.80 0.70 8.15
N ALA A 108 14.41 0.34 9.35
CA ALA A 108 13.05 -0.14 9.64
C ALA A 108 11.98 0.88 9.24
N VAL A 109 10.79 0.36 8.94
CA VAL A 109 9.60 1.18 8.73
C VAL A 109 8.58 0.88 9.82
N SER A 110 7.78 1.88 10.15
CA SER A 110 6.72 1.75 11.17
C SER A 110 5.41 1.27 10.57
N GLU A 111 5.21 1.48 9.27
CA GLU A 111 4.00 1.08 8.56
C GLU A 111 4.36 0.67 7.14
N VAL A 112 3.52 -0.17 6.56
CA VAL A 112 3.60 -0.55 5.16
C VAL A 112 2.24 -0.30 4.53
N HIS A 113 2.21 0.57 3.52
CA HIS A 113 1.02 0.87 2.73
C HIS A 113 1.22 0.36 1.30
N ILE A 114 0.12 -0.03 0.68
CA ILE A 114 0.10 -0.41 -0.73
C ILE A 114 -0.93 0.44 -1.46
N VAL A 115 -0.56 0.91 -2.64
CA VAL A 115 -1.47 1.63 -3.55
C VAL A 115 -1.60 0.78 -4.80
N PHE A 116 -2.80 0.36 -5.09
CA PHE A 116 -3.06 -0.61 -6.17
C PHE A 116 -4.43 -0.39 -6.78
N THR A 117 -4.70 -1.06 -7.89
CA THR A 117 -5.99 -1.00 -8.56
C THR A 117 -6.82 -2.22 -8.18
N ARG A 118 -8.03 -1.98 -7.71
CA ARG A 118 -9.01 -3.03 -7.53
C ARG A 118 -9.94 -3.05 -8.74
N PHE A 119 -10.11 -4.22 -9.33
CA PHE A 119 -11.01 -4.41 -10.45
C PHE A 119 -12.34 -4.91 -9.93
N LYS A 120 -13.36 -4.02 -9.92
CA LYS A 120 -14.70 -4.37 -9.47
C LYS A 120 -15.43 -5.22 -10.51
N THR A 121 -15.29 -4.79 -11.78
CA THR A 121 -15.83 -5.48 -12.94
C THR A 121 -14.80 -5.37 -14.05
N MET A 122 -15.10 -5.94 -15.22
CA MET A 122 -14.22 -5.82 -16.37
C MET A 122 -14.01 -4.39 -16.84
N VAL A 123 -14.94 -3.49 -16.49
CA VAL A 123 -14.89 -2.09 -16.93
C VAL A 123 -14.70 -1.10 -15.79
N THR A 124 -14.83 -1.53 -14.55
CA THR A 124 -14.73 -0.63 -13.39
C THR A 124 -13.46 -0.94 -12.61
N GLN A 125 -12.59 0.06 -12.53
CA GLN A 125 -11.31 -0.02 -11.84
C GLN A 125 -11.25 1.09 -10.79
N VAL A 126 -10.90 0.74 -9.56
CA VAL A 126 -10.85 1.66 -8.44
C VAL A 126 -9.47 1.61 -7.81
N PRO A 127 -8.80 2.75 -7.64
CA PRO A 127 -7.57 2.77 -6.87
C PRO A 127 -7.86 2.57 -5.39
N GLU A 128 -7.00 1.83 -4.72
CA GLU A 128 -7.10 1.61 -3.30
C GLU A 128 -5.78 1.90 -2.62
N VAL A 129 -5.88 2.46 -1.43
CA VAL A 129 -4.77 2.62 -0.49
C VAL A 129 -5.09 1.72 0.70
N ARG A 130 -4.16 0.83 1.03
CA ARG A 130 -4.39 -0.11 2.11
C ARG A 130 -3.17 -0.20 3.00
N ARG A 131 -3.36 -0.05 4.31
CA ARG A 131 -2.28 -0.32 5.26
C ARG A 131 -2.16 -1.83 5.44
N MET A 132 -1.02 -2.38 5.11
CA MET A 132 -0.73 -3.80 5.21
C MET A 132 -0.12 -4.15 6.57
N LEU A 133 0.72 -3.28 7.09
CA LEU A 133 1.37 -3.48 8.39
C LEU A 133 1.39 -2.18 9.18
N PRO A 134 1.31 -2.21 10.53
CA PRO A 134 1.03 -3.39 11.32
C PRO A 134 -0.41 -3.85 11.15
N LEU A 135 -0.66 -5.13 11.40
CA LEU A 135 -2.00 -5.67 11.44
C LEU A 135 -2.68 -5.23 12.74
N ARG A 136 -3.96 -4.88 12.66
CA ARG A 136 -4.74 -4.61 13.84
C ARG A 136 -5.50 -5.86 14.25
N VAL A 137 -5.32 -6.26 15.51
CA VAL A 137 -6.13 -7.30 16.10
C VAL A 137 -7.38 -6.64 16.67
N VAL A 138 -8.53 -7.02 16.15
CA VAL A 138 -9.81 -6.54 16.64
C VAL A 138 -10.34 -7.59 17.61
N ASP A 139 -10.74 -7.12 18.78
CA ASP A 139 -11.28 -7.99 19.84
C ASP A 139 -12.75 -8.26 19.51
N VAL A 140 -12.98 -9.13 18.54
CA VAL A 140 -14.32 -9.53 18.13
C VAL A 140 -14.60 -10.96 18.55
N GLU A 141 -15.88 -11.29 18.67
CA GLU A 141 -16.32 -12.63 18.97
C GLU A 141 -15.90 -13.61 17.88
N GLY A 142 -14.80 -14.26 18.08
CA GLY A 142 -14.31 -15.27 17.17
C GLY A 142 -12.85 -15.08 16.80
N PRO A 143 -12.07 -16.16 16.80
CA PRO A 143 -10.67 -16.09 16.40
C PRO A 143 -10.55 -15.83 14.90
N GLY A 144 -9.72 -14.90 14.52
CA GLY A 144 -9.28 -14.79 13.15
C GLY A 144 -9.81 -13.66 12.29
N GLU A 145 -10.62 -12.76 12.83
CA GLU A 145 -10.99 -11.55 12.07
C GLU A 145 -9.89 -10.51 12.19
N LEU A 146 -8.79 -10.81 11.52
CA LEU A 146 -7.67 -9.91 11.45
C LEU A 146 -7.82 -9.04 10.21
N VAL A 147 -7.40 -7.80 10.30
CA VAL A 147 -7.11 -6.94 9.15
C VAL A 147 -8.30 -6.20 8.56
N ARG A 148 -9.48 -6.81 8.45
CA ARG A 148 -10.62 -6.22 7.73
C ARG A 148 -10.99 -4.82 8.23
N GLU A 149 -11.16 -4.68 9.55
CA GLU A 149 -11.49 -3.37 10.12
C GLU A 149 -10.34 -2.40 10.05
N ASP A 150 -9.12 -2.91 10.17
CA ASP A 150 -7.95 -2.06 10.06
C ASP A 150 -7.81 -1.49 8.65
N VAL A 151 -8.05 -2.32 7.63
CA VAL A 151 -8.04 -1.87 6.24
C VAL A 151 -9.11 -0.81 6.00
N ALA A 152 -10.34 -1.08 6.43
CA ALA A 152 -11.44 -0.15 6.28
C ALA A 152 -11.17 1.16 7.02
N ALA A 153 -10.70 1.08 8.26
CA ALA A 153 -10.39 2.27 9.06
C ALA A 153 -9.27 3.10 8.43
N THR A 154 -8.28 2.45 7.84
CA THR A 154 -7.19 3.15 7.16
C THR A 154 -7.69 3.87 5.93
N GLN A 155 -8.52 3.22 5.13
CA GLN A 155 -9.14 3.83 3.96
C GLN A 155 -10.04 5.00 4.35
N GLU A 156 -10.87 4.82 5.37
CA GLU A 156 -11.74 5.89 5.86
C GLU A 156 -10.96 7.11 6.32
N ARG A 157 -9.91 6.90 7.10
CA ARG A 157 -9.08 8.02 7.57
C ARG A 157 -8.44 8.75 6.42
N PHE A 158 -7.88 8.02 5.47
CA PHE A 158 -7.26 8.62 4.29
C PHE A 158 -8.27 9.41 3.48
N HIS A 159 -9.42 8.81 3.16
CA HIS A 159 -10.45 9.47 2.36
C HIS A 159 -11.13 10.62 3.09
N ALA A 160 -11.32 10.50 4.40
CA ALA A 160 -11.89 11.59 5.19
C ALA A 160 -10.98 12.81 5.23
N GLU A 161 -9.69 12.61 5.27
CA GLU A 161 -8.72 13.71 5.28
C GLU A 161 -8.50 14.30 3.90
N GLU A 162 -8.49 13.49 2.87
CA GLU A 162 -8.38 13.93 1.49
C GLU A 162 -9.69 14.46 0.92
N ASN A 163 -10.79 13.96 1.46
CA ASN A 163 -12.04 14.60 1.38
C ASN A 163 -12.58 14.85 -0.02
N ALA A 164 -13.33 15.92 -0.17
CA ALA A 164 -14.02 16.31 -1.38
C ALA A 164 -13.10 16.64 -2.55
N ALA A 165 -11.80 16.72 -2.35
CA ALA A 165 -10.86 16.92 -3.43
C ALA A 165 -10.76 15.71 -4.37
N MET A 166 -11.36 14.56 -3.98
CA MET A 166 -11.28 13.32 -4.74
C MET A 166 -12.62 12.66 -4.94
N PRO A 167 -13.51 13.32 -5.71
CA PRO A 167 -14.84 12.75 -5.94
C PRO A 167 -14.81 11.45 -6.76
N LEU A 168 -13.63 11.05 -7.25
CA LEU A 168 -13.46 9.82 -8.04
C LEU A 168 -13.36 8.57 -7.18
N TYR A 169 -13.25 8.72 -5.85
CA TYR A 169 -13.15 7.58 -4.96
C TYR A 169 -14.50 7.21 -4.41
N GLU A 170 -15.00 6.11 -4.92
CA GLU A 170 -16.04 5.41 -4.21
C GLU A 170 -15.38 4.62 -3.10
N PHE A 171 -15.62 5.00 -1.88
CA PHE A 171 -15.20 4.24 -0.75
C PHE A 171 -15.97 2.92 -0.74
N GLU A 172 -15.24 1.82 -0.92
CA GLU A 172 -15.83 0.50 -0.89
C GLU A 172 -15.79 -0.04 0.52
N PRO A 173 -16.94 -0.21 1.16
CA PRO A 173 -16.99 -0.63 2.56
C PRO A 173 -16.59 -2.09 2.78
N SER A 174 -16.53 -2.89 1.72
CA SER A 174 -16.28 -4.32 1.87
C SER A 174 -14.82 -4.67 1.65
N SER A 175 -14.04 -4.56 2.70
CA SER A 175 -12.68 -5.07 2.69
C SER A 175 -12.64 -6.60 2.52
N ALA A 176 -13.77 -7.27 2.81
CA ALA A 176 -13.85 -8.72 2.67
C ALA A 176 -13.72 -9.19 1.23
N GLU A 177 -14.29 -8.45 0.30
CA GLU A 177 -14.19 -8.77 -1.12
C GLU A 177 -12.76 -8.61 -1.64
N VAL A 178 -12.07 -7.64 -1.12
CA VAL A 178 -10.69 -7.37 -1.50
C VAL A 178 -9.74 -8.44 -0.98
N LEU A 179 -10.01 -8.94 0.23
CA LEU A 179 -9.16 -9.95 0.86
C LEU A 179 -9.36 -11.36 0.28
N ASN A 180 -10.49 -11.59 -0.37
CA ASN A 180 -10.81 -12.88 -0.97
C ASN A 180 -10.54 -12.93 -2.48
N ALA A 181 -10.05 -11.88 -3.07
CA ALA A 181 -9.76 -11.81 -4.49
C ALA A 181 -8.38 -12.38 -4.86
#